data_aeef015a132c6f4c1df4f35f769e50fc
#
_entry.id   aeef015a132c6f4c1df4f35f769e50fc
#
_cell.length_a   1.000
_cell.length_b   1.000
_cell.length_c   1.000
_cell.angle_alpha   90.00
_cell.angle_beta   90.00
_cell.angle_gamma   90.00
#
_symmetry.space_group_name_H-M   'P 1'
#
loop_
_entity.id
_entity.type
_entity.pdbx_description
1 polymer ?
#
loop_
_entity_poly.entity_id
_entity_poly.type
_entity_poly.pdbx_seq_one_letter_code
_entity_poly.pdbx_strand_id
1 'polypeptide(L)'
;GQCIAELFYLMGVRPVWRRPSQRVCGLEIIPIAELQRPRIDVTARISGLFRDAVPNAIRWVDEAVRMVRDLDESDAENYVRKHVLADTAWLEEQGEERERAWERASARIFGDPPGAYGAGIGDLLESKAWETLDDLAAVYTRFSGTAYGGDGLARGYDPELFQRRMAGLDVTVKNEDTRETHM
;
A
#
# COMPACT_ATOMS: atom_id res chain seq x y z
N GLY A 1 4.64 -0.69 14.15
CA GLY A 1 5.46 -1.90 13.88
C GLY A 1 4.62 -3.06 13.37
N GLN A 2 3.51 -3.38 14.02
CA GLN A 2 2.72 -4.57 13.72
C GLN A 2 2.18 -4.57 12.28
N CYS A 3 1.51 -3.51 11.81
CA CYS A 3 0.99 -3.44 10.44
C CYS A 3 2.08 -3.68 9.38
N ILE A 4 3.29 -3.12 9.58
CA ILE A 4 4.40 -3.33 8.64
C ILE A 4 4.86 -4.79 8.64
N ALA A 5 4.89 -5.43 9.81
CA ALA A 5 5.23 -6.85 9.92
C ALA A 5 4.17 -7.73 9.21
N GLU A 6 2.90 -7.38 9.34
CA GLU A 6 1.80 -8.05 8.64
C GLU A 6 1.92 -7.90 7.11
N LEU A 7 2.22 -6.70 6.59
CA LEU A 7 2.44 -6.48 5.16
C LEU A 7 3.59 -7.36 4.65
N PHE A 8 4.73 -7.39 5.35
CA PHE A 8 5.86 -8.23 4.96
C PHE A 8 5.50 -9.72 5.02
N TYR A 9 4.83 -10.15 6.09
CA TYR A 9 4.37 -11.52 6.23
C TYR A 9 3.48 -11.93 5.06
N LEU A 10 2.47 -11.12 4.71
CA LEU A 10 1.54 -11.42 3.62
C LEU A 10 2.26 -11.53 2.27
N MET A 11 3.19 -10.64 1.97
CA MET A 11 4.01 -10.68 0.76
C MET A 11 5.08 -11.78 0.76
N GLY A 12 5.36 -12.41 1.90
CA GLY A 12 6.42 -13.40 2.02
C GLY A 12 7.82 -12.80 1.99
N VAL A 13 7.99 -11.70 2.71
CA VAL A 13 9.26 -10.98 2.87
C VAL A 13 9.62 -10.91 4.34
N ARG A 14 10.89 -10.99 4.68
CA ARG A 14 11.37 -10.78 6.05
C ARG A 14 12.42 -9.68 6.13
N PRO A 15 12.42 -8.86 7.20
CA PRO A 15 13.44 -7.85 7.39
C PRO A 15 14.74 -8.47 7.87
N VAL A 16 15.86 -7.99 7.33
CA VAL A 16 17.22 -8.28 7.80
C VAL A 16 17.63 -7.21 8.81
N TRP A 17 18.07 -7.65 9.98
CA TRP A 17 18.40 -6.79 11.11
C TRP A 17 19.90 -6.65 11.29
N ARG A 18 20.38 -5.43 11.45
CA ARG A 18 21.78 -5.16 11.81
C ARG A 18 21.95 -5.21 13.32
N ARG A 19 22.81 -6.10 13.79
CA ARG A 19 23.29 -6.12 15.18
C ARG A 19 24.50 -5.16 15.34
N PRO A 20 24.62 -4.37 16.42
CA PRO A 20 23.76 -4.30 17.61
C PRO A 20 22.63 -3.27 17.51
N SER A 21 22.50 -2.49 16.42
CA SER A 21 21.58 -1.34 16.33
C SER A 21 20.10 -1.71 16.30
N GLN A 22 19.78 -2.99 16.07
CA GLN A 22 18.40 -3.49 15.88
C GLN A 22 17.61 -2.71 14.80
N ARG A 23 18.32 -2.20 13.80
CA ARG A 23 17.71 -1.51 12.66
C ARG A 23 17.59 -2.45 11.47
N VAL A 24 16.50 -2.34 10.73
CA VAL A 24 16.36 -3.01 9.43
C VAL A 24 17.41 -2.44 8.48
N CYS A 25 18.18 -3.33 7.86
CA CYS A 25 19.24 -2.98 6.91
C CYS A 25 19.06 -3.61 5.53
N GLY A 26 18.02 -4.40 5.35
CA GLY A 26 17.67 -5.05 4.09
C GLY A 26 16.39 -5.86 4.24
N LEU A 27 15.96 -6.42 3.12
CA LEU A 27 14.85 -7.35 3.03
C LEU A 27 15.32 -8.65 2.38
N GLU A 28 14.67 -9.74 2.72
CA GLU A 28 14.92 -11.06 2.15
C GLU A 28 13.59 -11.69 1.71
N ILE A 29 13.57 -12.22 0.49
CA ILE A 29 12.44 -12.98 -0.02
C ILE A 29 12.43 -14.36 0.64
N ILE A 30 11.30 -14.75 1.20
CA ILE A 30 11.05 -16.12 1.64
C ILE A 30 10.69 -16.93 0.39
N PRO A 31 11.45 -18.00 0.04
CA PRO A 31 11.12 -18.84 -1.10
C PRO A 31 9.69 -19.39 -1.01
N ILE A 32 9.01 -19.54 -2.14
CA ILE A 32 7.62 -20.02 -2.17
C ILE A 32 7.48 -21.42 -1.52
N ALA A 33 8.49 -22.27 -1.69
CA ALA A 33 8.53 -23.60 -1.07
C ALA A 33 8.61 -23.55 0.47
N GLU A 34 9.23 -22.52 1.04
CA GLU A 34 9.29 -22.28 2.49
C GLU A 34 8.01 -21.57 2.97
N LEU A 35 7.47 -20.64 2.17
CA LEU A 35 6.29 -19.87 2.48
C LEU A 35 5.04 -20.75 2.56
N GLN A 36 4.94 -21.79 1.75
CA GLN A 36 3.85 -22.79 1.68
C GLN A 36 2.44 -22.20 1.49
N ARG A 37 2.36 -21.02 0.92
CA ARG A 37 1.13 -20.31 0.53
C ARG A 37 1.45 -19.26 -0.53
N PRO A 38 0.45 -18.79 -1.28
CA PRO A 38 0.66 -17.67 -2.19
C PRO A 38 1.13 -16.40 -1.48
N ARG A 39 1.84 -15.54 -2.21
CA ARG A 39 2.08 -14.16 -1.81
C ARG A 39 0.80 -13.37 -1.98
N ILE A 40 0.36 -12.75 -0.91
CA ILE A 40 -0.87 -11.95 -0.88
C ILE A 40 -0.54 -10.52 -1.27
N ASP A 41 -1.31 -9.96 -2.18
CA ASP A 41 -1.18 -8.54 -2.54
C ASP A 41 -1.75 -7.65 -1.42
N VAL A 42 -1.11 -6.53 -1.20
CA VAL A 42 -1.43 -5.63 -0.10
C VAL A 42 -1.55 -4.20 -0.61
N THR A 43 -2.45 -3.43 -0.02
CA THR A 43 -2.53 -1.98 -0.22
C THR A 43 -2.54 -1.30 1.13
N ALA A 44 -1.56 -0.46 1.39
CA ALA A 44 -1.42 0.29 2.62
C ALA A 44 -2.02 1.69 2.47
N ARG A 45 -3.06 2.01 3.22
CA ARG A 45 -3.49 3.40 3.40
C ARG A 45 -2.80 3.94 4.65
N ILE A 46 -1.93 4.92 4.47
CA ILE A 46 -1.16 5.54 5.55
C ILE A 46 -1.75 6.89 5.95
N SER A 47 -1.62 7.25 7.22
CA SER A 47 -1.94 8.59 7.71
C SER A 47 -0.81 9.58 7.44
N GLY A 48 -1.13 10.88 7.44
CA GLY A 48 -0.13 11.93 7.35
C GLY A 48 0.92 11.85 8.47
N LEU A 49 0.49 11.52 9.69
CA LEU A 49 1.41 11.32 10.81
C LEU A 49 2.39 10.15 10.55
N PHE A 50 1.91 9.03 10.01
CA PHE A 50 2.77 7.90 9.68
C PHE A 50 3.78 8.28 8.59
N ARG A 51 3.31 8.98 7.54
CA ARG A 51 4.17 9.50 6.46
C ARG A 51 5.33 10.31 7.01
N ASP A 52 5.04 11.25 7.92
CA ASP A 52 6.03 12.21 8.41
C ASP A 52 6.94 11.62 9.50
N ALA A 53 6.41 10.72 10.35
CA ALA A 53 7.16 10.15 11.46
C ALA A 53 8.07 8.97 11.07
N VAL A 54 7.68 8.18 10.07
CA VAL A 54 8.38 6.93 9.73
C VAL A 54 8.58 6.72 8.21
N PRO A 55 9.16 7.67 7.47
CA PRO A 55 9.34 7.58 6.03
C PRO A 55 10.17 6.35 5.61
N ASN A 56 11.08 5.89 6.46
CA ASN A 56 11.84 4.66 6.21
C ASN A 56 10.95 3.41 6.11
N ALA A 57 9.81 3.37 6.82
CA ALA A 57 8.88 2.25 6.71
C ALA A 57 8.21 2.22 5.34
N ILE A 58 7.86 3.39 4.79
CA ILE A 58 7.33 3.53 3.43
C ILE A 58 8.32 2.95 2.43
N ARG A 59 9.59 3.35 2.53
CA ARG A 59 10.66 2.83 1.66
C ARG A 59 10.76 1.30 1.71
N TRP A 60 10.74 0.70 2.91
CA TRP A 60 10.86 -0.74 3.05
C TRP A 60 9.65 -1.50 2.50
N VAL A 61 8.44 -0.95 2.64
CA VAL A 61 7.23 -1.56 2.04
C VAL A 61 7.29 -1.46 0.51
N ASP A 62 7.69 -0.32 -0.03
CA ASP A 62 7.85 -0.14 -1.47
C ASP A 62 8.92 -1.07 -2.06
N GLU A 63 10.05 -1.21 -1.39
CA GLU A 63 11.12 -2.15 -1.77
C GLU A 63 10.62 -3.60 -1.76
N ALA A 64 9.86 -3.99 -0.73
CA ALA A 64 9.27 -5.32 -0.66
C ALA A 64 8.33 -5.60 -1.85
N VAL A 65 7.47 -4.64 -2.20
CA VAL A 65 6.57 -4.76 -3.36
C VAL A 65 7.37 -4.96 -4.64
N ARG A 66 8.43 -4.16 -4.86
CA ARG A 66 9.29 -4.26 -6.04
C ARG A 66 10.00 -5.62 -6.11
N MET A 67 10.57 -6.07 -5.01
CA MET A 67 11.22 -7.38 -4.95
C MET A 67 10.25 -8.51 -5.29
N VAL A 68 9.03 -8.47 -4.76
CA VAL A 68 8.02 -9.52 -4.96
C VAL A 68 7.42 -9.49 -6.37
N ARG A 69 7.14 -8.30 -6.92
CA ARG A 69 6.58 -8.18 -8.29
C ARG A 69 7.53 -8.69 -9.37
N ASP A 70 8.85 -8.59 -9.12
CA ASP A 70 9.89 -8.96 -10.08
C ASP A 70 10.25 -10.47 -10.04
N LEU A 71 9.67 -11.24 -9.11
CA LEU A 71 9.87 -12.69 -9.04
C LEU A 71 9.21 -13.40 -10.23
N ASP A 72 9.90 -14.39 -10.78
CA ASP A 72 9.33 -15.26 -11.82
C ASP A 72 8.51 -16.39 -11.19
N GLU A 73 7.35 -16.03 -10.69
CA GLU A 73 6.38 -16.92 -10.05
C GLU A 73 5.05 -16.88 -10.82
N SER A 74 4.28 -17.96 -10.74
CA SER A 74 2.97 -18.04 -11.40
C SER A 74 1.93 -17.13 -10.75
N ASP A 75 0.86 -16.81 -11.47
CA ASP A 75 -0.28 -16.01 -10.96
C ASP A 75 -0.95 -16.64 -9.73
N ALA A 76 -0.87 -17.96 -9.59
CA ALA A 76 -1.41 -18.69 -8.44
C ALA A 76 -0.50 -18.59 -7.20
N GLU A 77 0.78 -18.30 -7.39
CA GLU A 77 1.78 -18.19 -6.33
C GLU A 77 2.03 -16.74 -5.90
N ASN A 78 1.82 -15.77 -6.81
CA ASN A 78 2.18 -14.37 -6.57
C ASN A 78 1.09 -13.39 -7.03
N TYR A 79 0.18 -13.07 -6.12
CA TYR A 79 -0.88 -12.10 -6.40
C TYR A 79 -0.37 -10.66 -6.54
N VAL A 80 0.78 -10.31 -5.95
CA VAL A 80 1.39 -8.98 -6.14
C VAL A 80 1.77 -8.80 -7.60
N ARG A 81 2.55 -9.74 -8.16
CA ARG A 81 2.95 -9.74 -9.58
C ARG A 81 1.73 -9.78 -10.50
N LYS A 82 0.80 -10.69 -10.24
CA LYS A 82 -0.43 -10.84 -11.02
C LYS A 82 -1.17 -9.51 -11.18
N HIS A 83 -1.39 -8.81 -10.08
CA HIS A 83 -2.13 -7.55 -10.10
C HIS A 83 -1.31 -6.41 -10.68
N VAL A 84 0.00 -6.36 -10.49
CA VAL A 84 0.86 -5.38 -11.16
C VAL A 84 0.80 -5.57 -12.69
N LEU A 85 0.84 -6.79 -13.19
CA LEU A 85 0.69 -7.09 -14.62
C LEU A 85 -0.67 -6.65 -15.16
N ALA A 86 -1.75 -6.93 -14.44
CA ALA A 86 -3.11 -6.54 -14.84
C ALA A 86 -3.30 -5.00 -14.82
N ASP A 87 -2.77 -4.31 -13.81
CA ASP A 87 -2.84 -2.86 -13.73
C ASP A 87 -1.94 -2.20 -14.79
N THR A 88 -0.79 -2.79 -15.10
CA THR A 88 0.09 -2.33 -16.19
C THR A 88 -0.64 -2.40 -17.53
N ALA A 89 -1.26 -3.54 -17.85
CA ALA A 89 -2.02 -3.70 -19.09
C ALA A 89 -3.17 -2.67 -19.18
N TRP A 90 -3.89 -2.47 -18.08
CA TRP A 90 -4.94 -1.45 -18.02
C TRP A 90 -4.43 -0.03 -18.28
N LEU A 91 -3.24 0.34 -17.79
CA LEU A 91 -2.60 1.64 -18.04
C LEU A 91 -2.09 1.77 -19.48
N GLU A 92 -1.53 0.70 -20.04
CA GLU A 92 -1.11 0.65 -21.46
C GLU A 92 -2.32 0.84 -22.39
N GLU A 93 -3.49 0.27 -22.09
CA GLU A 93 -4.73 0.49 -22.84
C GLU A 93 -5.19 1.95 -22.81
N GLN A 94 -4.82 2.72 -21.79
CA GLN A 94 -5.05 4.16 -21.70
C GLN A 94 -3.96 5.01 -22.38
N GLY A 95 -3.00 4.37 -23.04
CA GLY A 95 -1.94 5.02 -23.79
C GLY A 95 -0.67 5.33 -23.00
N GLU A 96 -0.54 4.79 -21.78
CA GLU A 96 0.68 4.95 -21.00
C GLU A 96 1.80 4.04 -21.56
N GLU A 97 3.01 4.55 -21.56
CA GLU A 97 4.18 3.78 -21.98
C GLU A 97 4.48 2.68 -20.94
N ARG A 98 4.84 1.46 -21.40
CA ARG A 98 4.94 0.24 -20.58
C ARG A 98 5.81 0.39 -19.34
N GLU A 99 7.00 0.98 -19.45
CA GLU A 99 7.91 1.12 -18.31
C GLU A 99 7.30 2.02 -17.22
N ARG A 100 6.66 3.09 -17.65
CA ARG A 100 5.95 4.01 -16.78
C ARG A 100 4.71 3.38 -16.16
N ALA A 101 3.93 2.64 -16.96
CA ALA A 101 2.77 1.88 -16.50
C ALA A 101 3.16 0.83 -15.45
N TRP A 102 4.28 0.11 -15.67
CA TRP A 102 4.82 -0.87 -14.71
C TRP A 102 5.19 -0.24 -13.37
N GLU A 103 5.88 0.90 -13.40
CA GLU A 103 6.23 1.62 -12.18
C GLU A 103 4.99 2.17 -11.45
N ARG A 104 4.04 2.72 -12.18
CA ARG A 104 2.78 3.25 -11.64
C ARG A 104 1.92 2.12 -11.06
N ALA A 105 1.74 1.02 -11.79
CA ALA A 105 1.00 -0.17 -11.37
C ALA A 105 1.54 -0.83 -10.09
N SER A 106 2.80 -0.55 -9.74
CA SER A 106 3.45 -1.08 -8.54
C SER A 106 3.12 -0.31 -7.26
N ALA A 107 2.41 0.82 -7.35
CA ALA A 107 2.05 1.59 -6.16
C ALA A 107 1.11 0.77 -5.26
N ARG A 108 1.52 0.63 -4.00
CA ARG A 108 0.78 -0.09 -2.95
C ARG A 108 0.63 0.71 -1.67
N ILE A 109 1.16 1.94 -1.66
CA ILE A 109 1.10 2.82 -0.48
C ILE A 109 0.43 4.11 -0.91
N PHE A 110 -0.69 4.41 -0.28
CA PHE A 110 -1.51 5.58 -0.55
C PHE A 110 -1.84 6.32 0.74
N GLY A 111 -2.10 7.61 0.65
CA GLY A 111 -2.44 8.41 1.82
C GLY A 111 -2.80 9.84 1.49
N ASP A 112 -2.87 10.64 2.54
CA ASP A 112 -3.16 12.06 2.48
C ASP A 112 -2.09 12.78 1.67
N PRO A 113 -2.42 13.87 0.95
CA PRO A 113 -1.40 14.69 0.29
C PRO A 113 -0.38 15.24 1.30
N PRO A 114 0.85 15.57 0.86
CA PRO A 114 1.86 16.17 1.73
C PRO A 114 1.30 17.40 2.47
N GLY A 115 1.51 17.43 3.80
CA GLY A 115 1.01 18.50 4.66
C GLY A 115 -0.46 18.38 5.10
N ALA A 116 -1.19 17.39 4.58
CA ALA A 116 -2.55 17.10 5.03
C ALA A 116 -2.58 15.93 6.03
N TYR A 117 -3.63 15.88 6.84
CA TYR A 117 -3.87 14.86 7.86
C TYR A 117 -5.35 14.50 7.91
N GLY A 118 -5.65 13.24 8.27
CA GLY A 118 -7.02 12.75 8.44
C GLY A 118 -7.48 11.85 7.30
N ALA A 119 -8.79 11.80 7.09
CA ALA A 119 -9.41 10.96 6.06
C ALA A 119 -10.13 11.78 4.98
N GLY A 120 -10.12 13.11 5.11
CA GLY A 120 -10.81 14.04 4.21
C GLY A 120 -12.35 14.06 4.33
N ILE A 121 -12.92 13.19 5.15
CA ILE A 121 -14.39 13.06 5.27
C ILE A 121 -14.97 13.78 6.48
N GLY A 122 -14.13 14.34 7.38
CA GLY A 122 -14.57 14.98 8.61
C GLY A 122 -15.56 16.12 8.35
N ASP A 123 -15.17 17.10 7.54
CA ASP A 123 -15.99 18.26 7.19
C ASP A 123 -17.30 17.84 6.50
N LEU A 124 -17.26 16.80 5.67
CA LEU A 124 -18.42 16.27 4.99
C LEU A 124 -19.42 15.63 5.98
N LEU A 125 -18.92 14.91 6.97
CA LEU A 125 -19.72 14.31 8.03
C LEU A 125 -20.32 15.38 8.94
N GLU A 126 -19.54 16.39 9.34
CA GLU A 126 -19.98 17.48 10.22
C GLU A 126 -21.05 18.36 9.54
N SER A 127 -20.85 18.69 8.28
CA SER A 127 -21.80 19.50 7.49
C SER A 127 -23.06 18.75 7.09
N LYS A 128 -23.06 17.39 7.22
CA LYS A 128 -24.13 16.51 6.71
C LYS A 128 -24.41 16.72 5.22
N ALA A 129 -23.44 17.16 4.45
CA ALA A 129 -23.52 17.43 3.02
C ALA A 129 -23.27 16.17 2.17
N TRP A 130 -23.74 15.02 2.62
CA TRP A 130 -23.68 13.73 1.91
C TRP A 130 -25.05 13.06 1.94
N GLU A 131 -25.43 12.41 0.85
CA GLU A 131 -26.69 11.71 0.71
C GLU A 131 -26.51 10.20 0.67
N THR A 132 -25.36 9.75 0.13
CA THR A 132 -25.05 8.33 -0.08
C THR A 132 -23.66 7.98 0.45
N LEU A 133 -23.41 6.68 0.65
CA LEU A 133 -22.06 6.19 0.98
C LEU A 133 -21.07 6.44 -0.17
N ASP A 134 -21.56 6.57 -1.41
CA ASP A 134 -20.71 6.85 -2.57
C ASP A 134 -20.13 8.27 -2.50
N ASP A 135 -20.85 9.22 -1.92
CA ASP A 135 -20.33 10.59 -1.70
C ASP A 135 -19.15 10.56 -0.74
N LEU A 136 -19.26 9.78 0.36
CA LEU A 136 -18.17 9.58 1.32
C LEU A 136 -17.00 8.85 0.69
N ALA A 137 -17.28 7.81 -0.08
CA ALA A 137 -16.26 7.03 -0.78
C ALA A 137 -15.50 7.87 -1.80
N ALA A 138 -16.19 8.74 -2.54
CA ALA A 138 -15.57 9.64 -3.52
C ALA A 138 -14.63 10.65 -2.86
N VAL A 139 -15.03 11.24 -1.72
CA VAL A 139 -14.17 12.16 -0.96
C VAL A 139 -12.97 11.43 -0.37
N TYR A 140 -13.20 10.26 0.25
CA TYR A 140 -12.13 9.44 0.82
C TYR A 140 -11.11 9.03 -0.24
N THR A 141 -11.56 8.58 -1.41
CA THR A 141 -10.71 8.16 -2.52
C THR A 141 -9.85 9.31 -3.03
N ARG A 142 -10.46 10.48 -3.23
CA ARG A 142 -9.73 11.68 -3.67
C ARG A 142 -8.72 12.13 -2.63
N PHE A 143 -9.09 12.16 -1.36
CA PHE A 143 -8.20 12.60 -0.28
C PHE A 143 -7.05 11.61 -0.04
N SER A 144 -7.29 10.32 -0.18
CA SER A 144 -6.30 9.26 0.04
C SER A 144 -5.52 8.85 -1.22
N GLY A 145 -5.77 9.49 -2.36
CA GLY A 145 -5.24 9.09 -3.66
C GLY A 145 -3.78 9.49 -3.94
N THR A 146 -3.03 10.03 -2.97
CA THR A 146 -1.61 10.30 -3.17
C THR A 146 -0.80 9.02 -2.98
N ALA A 147 -0.12 8.58 -4.04
CA ALA A 147 0.78 7.42 -4.00
C ALA A 147 2.14 7.79 -3.39
N TYR A 148 2.69 6.90 -2.58
CA TYR A 148 3.97 7.03 -1.91
C TYR A 148 4.91 5.86 -2.24
N GLY A 149 6.22 6.10 -2.12
CA GLY A 149 7.22 5.06 -2.33
C GLY A 149 8.65 5.60 -2.28
N GLY A 150 9.64 4.75 -2.56
CA GLY A 150 11.04 5.14 -2.56
C GLY A 150 11.48 5.74 -1.23
N ASP A 151 11.84 7.00 -1.23
CA ASP A 151 12.34 7.71 -0.03
C ASP A 151 11.24 8.19 0.93
N GLY A 152 10.01 7.69 0.79
CA GLY A 152 8.85 8.14 1.55
C GLY A 152 8.19 9.39 0.95
N LEU A 153 8.64 9.80 -0.23
CA LEU A 153 8.09 10.94 -0.95
C LEU A 153 6.84 10.57 -1.75
N ALA A 154 5.99 11.55 -1.98
CA ALA A 154 4.86 11.40 -2.90
C ALA A 154 5.37 11.14 -4.33
N ARG A 155 4.88 10.07 -4.94
CA ARG A 155 5.13 9.72 -6.35
C ARG A 155 4.21 10.47 -7.31
N GLY A 156 3.01 10.82 -6.83
CA GLY A 156 1.99 11.49 -7.61
C GLY A 156 0.60 11.31 -7.00
N TYR A 157 -0.34 12.07 -7.55
CA TYR A 157 -1.75 11.95 -7.21
C TYR A 157 -2.42 10.99 -8.19
N ASP A 158 -2.92 9.88 -7.70
CA ASP A 158 -3.47 8.79 -8.50
C ASP A 158 -4.71 8.17 -7.81
N PRO A 159 -5.80 8.92 -7.72
CA PRO A 159 -7.03 8.45 -7.08
C PRO A 159 -7.70 7.31 -7.86
N GLU A 160 -7.50 7.23 -9.19
CA GLU A 160 -8.08 6.18 -10.03
C GLU A 160 -7.44 4.81 -9.73
N LEU A 161 -6.10 4.77 -9.65
CA LEU A 161 -5.40 3.55 -9.27
C LEU A 161 -5.74 3.17 -7.83
N PHE A 162 -5.82 4.13 -6.90
CA PHE A 162 -6.25 3.87 -5.53
C PHE A 162 -7.66 3.27 -5.48
N GLN A 163 -8.62 3.86 -6.20
CA GLN A 163 -9.99 3.35 -6.28
C GLN A 163 -10.03 1.92 -6.86
N ARG A 164 -9.26 1.67 -7.90
CA ARG A 164 -9.14 0.34 -8.51
C ARG A 164 -8.59 -0.69 -7.51
N ARG A 165 -7.59 -0.31 -6.72
CA ARG A 165 -7.05 -1.15 -5.65
C ARG A 165 -8.08 -1.44 -4.55
N MET A 166 -8.83 -0.41 -4.14
CA MET A 166 -9.89 -0.56 -3.13
C MET A 166 -11.03 -1.46 -3.60
N ALA A 167 -11.41 -1.37 -4.87
CA ALA A 167 -12.47 -2.22 -5.45
C ALA A 167 -12.11 -3.71 -5.50
N GLY A 168 -10.83 -4.05 -5.51
CA GLY A 168 -10.33 -5.43 -5.55
C GLY A 168 -9.99 -6.03 -4.17
N LEU A 169 -10.34 -5.37 -3.06
CA LEU A 169 -10.03 -5.88 -1.72
C LEU A 169 -10.99 -6.98 -1.28
N ASP A 170 -10.43 -8.09 -0.81
CA ASP A 170 -11.19 -9.15 -0.13
C ASP A 170 -11.31 -8.88 1.38
N VAL A 171 -10.26 -8.26 1.98
CA VAL A 171 -10.16 -8.02 3.43
C VAL A 171 -9.56 -6.66 3.71
N THR A 172 -10.10 -5.97 4.71
CA THR A 172 -9.49 -4.76 5.29
C THR A 172 -9.05 -5.02 6.71
N VAL A 173 -7.86 -4.53 7.07
CA VAL A 173 -7.31 -4.64 8.42
C VAL A 173 -7.00 -3.24 8.94
N LYS A 174 -7.47 -2.93 10.12
CA LYS A 174 -7.15 -1.70 10.84
C LYS A 174 -6.65 -2.06 12.24
N ASN A 175 -5.41 -1.73 12.53
CA ASN A 175 -4.88 -1.85 13.87
C ASN A 175 -5.20 -0.58 14.67
N GLU A 176 -5.85 -0.76 15.80
CA GLU A 176 -6.14 0.32 16.74
C GLU A 176 -5.28 0.17 17.99
N ASP A 177 -4.37 1.11 18.21
CA ASP A 177 -3.61 1.23 19.45
C ASP A 177 -4.42 2.04 20.49
N THR A 178 -5.56 1.53 20.93
CA THR A 178 -6.31 2.14 22.02
C THR A 178 -6.05 1.38 23.32
N ARG A 179 -5.73 2.10 24.40
CA ARG A 179 -5.58 1.52 25.75
C ARG A 179 -6.92 1.04 26.33
N GLU A 180 -8.02 1.32 25.66
CA GLU A 180 -9.38 1.04 26.10
C GLU A 180 -9.83 -0.41 25.90
N THR A 181 -9.08 -1.20 25.13
CA THR A 181 -9.40 -2.62 24.87
C THR A 181 -8.85 -3.58 25.93
N HIS A 182 -8.28 -3.07 27.01
CA HIS A 182 -7.69 -3.89 28.10
C HIS A 182 -8.42 -3.75 29.45
N MET A 183 -9.69 -3.39 29.44
CA MET A 183 -10.55 -3.47 30.63
C MET A 183 -11.55 -4.61 30.53
#